data_63702c4b4989636effaf95ce14377ba2
#
_entry.id   63702c4b4989636effaf95ce14377ba2
#
_cell.length_a   1.000
_cell.length_b   1.000
_cell.length_c   1.000
_cell.angle_alpha   90.00
_cell.angle_beta   90.00
_cell.angle_gamma   90.00
#
_symmetry.space_group_name_H-M   'P 1'
#
loop_
_entity.id
_entity.type
_entity.pdbx_description
1 polymer ?
#
loop_
_entity_poly.entity_id
_entity_poly.type
_entity_poly.pdbx_seq_one_letter_code
_entity_poly.pdbx_strand_id
1 'polypeptide(L)'
;TFDELSEEVQKEIIERERWNIMDQCMEAYGSDYVTSLRTFEKLTNTQSCSWSVNYSGYNFNFKYNNNPIFECPIDCSNDIYAEELCGKLLFRYINNNIMPYITQGRYYSSSGKYINEKYTYKYRRSRIIKSVGDDCPLTGMCYDFYLLEPIIKYYKTWCSYPDNFSLTDLIEQCYDSFFKCWHEEYEYWANDENAIREELHNNQYEDRLYYMDGRVYSGPLDDVA
;
A
#
# COMPACT_ATOMS: atom_id res chain seq x y z
N THR A 1 31.18 18.07 9.54
CA THR A 1 29.88 17.59 9.06
C THR A 1 29.97 17.19 7.58
N PHE A 2 28.94 16.54 7.05
CA PHE A 2 28.88 16.13 5.64
C PHE A 2 28.99 17.32 4.67
N ASP A 3 28.35 18.44 4.97
CA ASP A 3 28.33 19.65 4.12
C ASP A 3 29.67 20.38 4.02
N GLU A 4 30.55 20.16 4.97
CA GLU A 4 31.88 20.79 4.98
C GLU A 4 32.90 20.07 4.09
N LEU A 5 32.51 18.91 3.55
CA LEU A 5 33.37 18.10 2.68
C LEU A 5 33.33 18.60 1.23
N SER A 6 34.36 18.28 0.46
CA SER A 6 34.36 18.55 -0.97
C SER A 6 33.26 17.74 -1.69
N GLU A 7 32.75 18.24 -2.82
CA GLU A 7 31.73 17.53 -3.60
C GLU A 7 32.16 16.11 -4.03
N GLU A 8 33.43 15.91 -4.28
CA GLU A 8 33.96 14.59 -4.64
C GLU A 8 33.86 13.61 -3.48
N VAL A 9 34.24 14.04 -2.28
CA VAL A 9 34.13 13.24 -1.06
C VAL A 9 32.65 13.00 -0.66
N GLN A 10 31.79 14.01 -0.83
CA GLN A 10 30.35 13.83 -0.61
C GLN A 10 29.77 12.73 -1.52
N LYS A 11 30.14 12.72 -2.80
CA LYS A 11 29.70 11.67 -3.74
C LYS A 11 30.19 10.28 -3.33
N GLU A 12 31.42 10.17 -2.88
CA GLU A 12 31.95 8.89 -2.39
C GLU A 12 31.18 8.39 -1.16
N ILE A 13 30.77 9.29 -0.26
CA ILE A 13 29.94 8.94 0.90
C ILE A 13 28.55 8.49 0.45
N ILE A 14 27.91 9.22 -0.47
CA ILE A 14 26.59 8.86 -1.03
C ILE A 14 26.64 7.46 -1.63
N GLU A 15 27.65 7.16 -2.46
CA GLU A 15 27.79 5.82 -3.07
C GLU A 15 28.02 4.73 -2.02
N ARG A 16 28.79 5.01 -0.98
CA ARG A 16 29.04 4.06 0.09
C ARG A 16 27.84 3.78 0.96
N GLU A 17 27.07 4.82 1.32
CA GLU A 17 25.93 4.71 2.23
C GLU A 17 24.63 4.35 1.50
N ARG A 18 24.56 4.45 0.18
CA ARG A 18 23.39 4.23 -0.67
C ARG A 18 22.56 3.01 -0.26
N TRP A 19 23.21 1.86 -0.18
CA TRP A 19 22.53 0.60 0.13
C TRP A 19 22.07 0.51 1.59
N ASN A 20 22.85 1.08 2.51
CA ASN A 20 22.49 1.12 3.92
C ASN A 20 21.25 2.01 4.15
N ILE A 21 21.22 3.17 3.51
CA ILE A 21 20.09 4.10 3.60
C ILE A 21 18.85 3.46 2.97
N MET A 22 18.96 2.89 1.78
CA MET A 22 17.87 2.18 1.13
C MET A 22 17.28 1.10 2.04
N ASP A 23 18.11 0.21 2.60
CA ASP A 23 17.66 -0.87 3.47
C ASP A 23 16.96 -0.33 4.72
N GLN A 24 17.47 0.73 5.34
CA GLN A 24 16.87 1.34 6.53
C GLN A 24 15.52 1.99 6.23
N CYS A 25 15.41 2.74 5.12
CA CYS A 25 14.14 3.33 4.70
C CYS A 25 13.11 2.25 4.38
N MET A 26 13.52 1.21 3.67
CA MET A 26 12.62 0.12 3.31
C MET A 26 12.20 -0.72 4.54
N GLU A 27 13.05 -0.88 5.54
CA GLU A 27 12.68 -1.52 6.81
C GLU A 27 11.65 -0.67 7.58
N ALA A 28 11.83 0.66 7.62
CA ALA A 28 10.90 1.57 8.28
C ALA A 28 9.49 1.52 7.66
N TYR A 29 9.40 1.51 6.32
CA TYR A 29 8.11 1.46 5.61
C TYR A 29 7.53 0.04 5.46
N GLY A 30 8.34 -0.99 5.60
CA GLY A 30 7.94 -2.39 5.37
C GLY A 30 6.72 -2.83 6.20
N SER A 31 6.58 -2.34 7.43
CA SER A 31 5.43 -2.64 8.29
C SER A 31 4.12 -2.10 7.73
N ASP A 32 4.13 -0.94 7.09
CA ASP A 32 2.97 -0.26 6.53
C ASP A 32 2.49 -0.97 5.26
N TYR A 33 3.41 -1.38 4.40
CA TYR A 33 3.12 -2.22 3.25
C TYR A 33 2.44 -3.53 3.68
N VAL A 34 3.03 -4.23 4.65
CA VAL A 34 2.47 -5.48 5.15
C VAL A 34 1.09 -5.28 5.78
N THR A 35 0.87 -4.16 6.48
CA THR A 35 -0.42 -3.85 7.10
C THR A 35 -1.52 -3.63 6.06
N SER A 36 -1.23 -2.86 4.99
CA SER A 36 -2.16 -2.67 3.87
C SER A 36 -2.44 -3.99 3.15
N LEU A 37 -1.40 -4.78 2.86
CA LEU A 37 -1.52 -6.09 2.23
C LEU A 37 -2.43 -7.03 3.03
N ARG A 38 -2.20 -7.19 4.34
CA ARG A 38 -3.00 -8.06 5.21
C ARG A 38 -4.45 -7.61 5.35
N THR A 39 -4.70 -6.31 5.29
CA THR A 39 -6.05 -5.77 5.33
C THR A 39 -6.78 -6.02 4.01
N PHE A 40 -6.09 -5.88 2.88
CA PHE A 40 -6.61 -6.22 1.57
C PHE A 40 -6.94 -7.71 1.43
N GLU A 41 -6.06 -8.59 1.91
CA GLU A 41 -6.28 -10.05 1.93
C GLU A 41 -7.58 -10.41 2.66
N LYS A 42 -7.83 -9.79 3.81
CA LYS A 42 -9.09 -10.00 4.55
C LYS A 42 -10.31 -9.50 3.79
N LEU A 43 -10.18 -8.36 3.09
CA LEU A 43 -11.26 -7.80 2.30
C LEU A 43 -11.64 -8.68 1.11
N THR A 44 -10.64 -9.25 0.44
CA THR A 44 -10.80 -10.01 -0.80
C THR A 44 -10.91 -11.52 -0.58
N ASN A 45 -10.79 -11.97 0.67
CA ASN A 45 -10.74 -13.40 1.03
C ASN A 45 -9.59 -14.14 0.33
N THR A 46 -8.48 -13.47 0.14
CA THR A 46 -7.25 -14.03 -0.44
C THR A 46 -6.14 -14.11 0.58
N GLN A 47 -5.09 -14.82 0.24
CA GLN A 47 -3.86 -14.89 1.02
C GLN A 47 -2.66 -14.94 0.08
N SER A 48 -1.71 -14.02 0.26
CA SER A 48 -0.40 -14.13 -0.40
C SER A 48 0.37 -15.31 0.21
N CYS A 49 0.71 -16.29 -0.64
CA CYS A 49 1.38 -17.52 -0.21
C CYS A 49 2.88 -17.36 -0.16
N SER A 50 3.42 -16.64 -1.14
CA SER A 50 4.83 -16.29 -1.25
C SER A 50 4.95 -15.00 -2.02
N TRP A 51 5.84 -14.15 -1.57
CA TRP A 51 6.20 -12.94 -2.29
C TRP A 51 7.63 -12.53 -1.93
N SER A 52 8.24 -11.82 -2.83
CA SER A 52 9.50 -11.11 -2.58
C SER A 52 9.48 -9.79 -3.33
N VAL A 53 10.07 -8.79 -2.74
CA VAL A 53 10.29 -7.48 -3.37
C VAL A 53 11.63 -6.95 -2.92
N ASN A 54 12.41 -6.45 -3.85
CA ASN A 54 13.72 -5.84 -3.62
C ASN A 54 14.08 -4.98 -4.83
N TYR A 55 15.25 -4.39 -4.83
CA TYR A 55 15.77 -3.59 -5.93
C TYR A 55 15.82 -4.30 -7.29
N SER A 56 16.02 -5.63 -7.31
CA SER A 56 16.12 -6.39 -8.56
C SER A 56 14.77 -6.74 -9.19
N GLY A 57 13.65 -6.57 -8.46
CA GLY A 57 12.33 -6.88 -8.93
C GLY A 57 11.41 -7.37 -7.82
N TYR A 58 10.23 -7.81 -8.24
CA TYR A 58 9.25 -8.41 -7.35
C TYR A 58 8.62 -9.66 -7.97
N ASN A 59 8.10 -10.51 -7.09
CA ASN A 59 7.22 -11.62 -7.48
C ASN A 59 6.21 -11.86 -6.36
N PHE A 60 5.08 -12.43 -6.71
CA PHE A 60 4.05 -12.82 -5.76
C PHE A 60 3.24 -14.01 -6.26
N ASN A 61 2.67 -14.74 -5.31
CA ASN A 61 1.65 -15.75 -5.55
C ASN A 61 0.57 -15.61 -4.48
N PHE A 62 -0.67 -15.76 -4.86
CA PHE A 62 -1.79 -15.73 -3.94
C PHE A 62 -2.75 -16.90 -4.19
N LYS A 63 -3.57 -17.19 -3.20
CA LYS A 63 -4.66 -18.18 -3.28
C LYS A 63 -5.90 -17.61 -2.61
N TYR A 64 -7.04 -18.11 -2.97
CA TYR A 64 -8.28 -17.87 -2.24
C TYR A 64 -8.37 -18.78 -1.02
N ASN A 65 -9.05 -18.30 0.02
CA ASN A 65 -9.50 -19.18 1.08
C ASN A 65 -10.60 -20.09 0.51
N ASN A 66 -10.54 -21.38 0.82
CA ASN A 66 -11.34 -22.45 0.18
C ASN A 66 -12.86 -22.43 0.54
N ASN A 67 -13.43 -21.29 0.88
CA ASN A 67 -14.84 -21.19 1.15
C ASN A 67 -15.57 -20.70 -0.10
N PRO A 68 -16.69 -21.31 -0.48
CA PRO A 68 -17.51 -20.80 -1.57
C PRO A 68 -18.02 -19.40 -1.24
N ILE A 69 -18.07 -18.53 -2.24
CA ILE A 69 -18.63 -17.16 -2.10
C ILE A 69 -20.15 -17.22 -1.99
N PHE A 70 -20.76 -18.15 -2.71
CA PHE A 70 -22.17 -18.45 -2.64
C PHE A 70 -22.37 -19.95 -2.40
N GLU A 71 -22.91 -20.31 -1.25
CA GLU A 71 -23.31 -21.67 -0.93
C GLU A 71 -24.70 -21.94 -1.48
N CYS A 72 -24.86 -23.03 -2.24
CA CYS A 72 -26.15 -23.50 -2.65
C CYS A 72 -26.76 -24.37 -1.52
N PRO A 73 -27.88 -23.96 -0.91
CA PRO A 73 -28.43 -24.70 0.24
C PRO A 73 -28.99 -26.09 -0.12
N ILE A 74 -29.08 -26.43 -1.40
CA ILE A 74 -29.72 -27.68 -1.88
C ILE A 74 -28.68 -28.64 -2.43
N ASP A 75 -27.61 -28.17 -3.05
CA ASP A 75 -26.62 -29.00 -3.73
C ASP A 75 -25.28 -28.28 -3.81
N CYS A 76 -24.27 -28.83 -3.11
CA CYS A 76 -22.90 -28.26 -3.09
C CYS A 76 -22.21 -28.24 -4.47
N SER A 77 -22.73 -29.00 -5.47
CA SER A 77 -22.22 -28.92 -6.84
C SER A 77 -22.52 -27.59 -7.55
N ASN A 78 -23.41 -26.78 -6.97
CA ASN A 78 -23.78 -25.45 -7.45
C ASN A 78 -23.17 -24.31 -6.60
N ASP A 79 -22.24 -24.61 -5.71
CA ASP A 79 -21.48 -23.61 -4.99
C ASP A 79 -20.62 -22.79 -5.96
N ILE A 80 -20.59 -21.49 -5.79
CA ILE A 80 -19.78 -20.60 -6.62
C ILE A 80 -18.56 -20.15 -5.84
N TYR A 81 -17.40 -20.46 -6.38
CA TYR A 81 -16.11 -20.05 -5.82
C TYR A 81 -15.63 -18.72 -6.42
N ALA A 82 -14.73 -18.06 -5.72
CA ALA A 82 -14.17 -16.75 -6.14
C ALA A 82 -13.57 -16.79 -7.56
N GLU A 83 -12.89 -17.88 -7.87
CA GLU A 83 -12.21 -18.11 -9.14
C GLU A 83 -13.18 -18.14 -10.35
N GLU A 84 -14.44 -18.47 -10.12
CA GLU A 84 -15.47 -18.57 -11.16
C GLU A 84 -16.24 -17.28 -11.42
N LEU A 85 -15.98 -16.24 -10.60
CA LEU A 85 -16.69 -14.97 -10.75
C LEU A 85 -16.19 -14.17 -11.94
N CYS A 86 -17.08 -13.95 -12.92
CA CYS A 86 -16.83 -13.10 -14.08
C CYS A 86 -18.06 -12.27 -14.47
N GLY A 87 -17.89 -11.32 -15.37
CA GLY A 87 -18.98 -10.52 -15.95
C GLY A 87 -19.88 -9.85 -14.90
N LYS A 88 -21.20 -10.02 -15.05
CA LYS A 88 -22.19 -9.39 -14.14
C LYS A 88 -22.14 -9.93 -12.72
N LEU A 89 -21.75 -11.17 -12.52
CA LEU A 89 -21.62 -11.75 -11.18
C LEU A 89 -20.44 -11.12 -10.44
N LEU A 90 -19.32 -10.97 -11.12
CA LEU A 90 -18.16 -10.26 -10.60
C LEU A 90 -18.53 -8.81 -10.21
N PHE A 91 -19.21 -8.07 -11.10
CA PHE A 91 -19.63 -6.70 -10.79
C PHE A 91 -20.52 -6.64 -9.54
N ARG A 92 -21.49 -7.54 -9.41
CA ARG A 92 -22.37 -7.61 -8.23
C ARG A 92 -21.58 -7.95 -6.96
N TYR A 93 -20.64 -8.87 -7.07
CA TYR A 93 -19.78 -9.23 -5.95
C TYR A 93 -18.97 -8.02 -5.47
N ILE A 94 -18.26 -7.33 -6.37
CA ILE A 94 -17.49 -6.12 -6.06
C ILE A 94 -18.40 -5.06 -5.42
N ASN A 95 -19.55 -4.79 -6.04
CA ASN A 95 -20.49 -3.77 -5.53
C ASN A 95 -21.01 -4.07 -4.13
N ASN A 96 -21.28 -5.33 -3.82
CA ASN A 96 -21.94 -5.69 -2.57
C ASN A 96 -20.96 -6.03 -1.44
N ASN A 97 -19.79 -6.58 -1.76
CA ASN A 97 -18.87 -7.13 -0.77
C ASN A 97 -17.57 -6.35 -0.61
N ILE A 98 -17.13 -5.61 -1.62
CA ILE A 98 -15.87 -4.86 -1.57
C ILE A 98 -16.11 -3.35 -1.49
N MET A 99 -16.88 -2.79 -2.43
CA MET A 99 -17.12 -1.35 -2.47
C MET A 99 -17.69 -0.74 -1.18
N PRO A 100 -18.56 -1.40 -0.40
CA PRO A 100 -18.99 -0.86 0.87
C PRO A 100 -17.88 -0.59 1.89
N TYR A 101 -16.83 -1.39 1.88
CA TYR A 101 -15.68 -1.20 2.78
C TYR A 101 -14.72 -0.11 2.30
N ILE A 102 -14.63 0.10 1.00
CA ILE A 102 -13.77 1.12 0.39
C ILE A 102 -14.41 2.51 0.44
N THR A 103 -15.73 2.59 0.13
CA THR A 103 -16.41 3.87 -0.11
C THR A 103 -17.33 4.32 1.01
N GLN A 104 -17.79 3.40 1.85
CA GLN A 104 -18.80 3.68 2.88
C GLN A 104 -18.28 3.56 4.31
N GLY A 105 -17.11 3.02 4.51
CA GLY A 105 -16.54 2.76 5.84
C GLY A 105 -16.42 3.99 6.72
N ARG A 106 -16.38 5.18 6.14
CA ARG A 106 -16.18 6.45 6.85
C ARG A 106 -17.29 7.49 6.63
N TYR A 107 -18.30 7.22 5.79
CA TYR A 107 -19.36 8.19 5.50
C TYR A 107 -20.70 7.80 6.08
N TYR A 108 -20.83 8.05 7.35
CA TYR A 108 -22.12 8.30 7.96
C TYR A 108 -22.38 9.80 7.83
N SER A 109 -23.28 10.21 6.92
CA SER A 109 -23.81 11.57 6.99
C SER A 109 -24.59 11.67 8.30
N SER A 110 -24.02 12.32 9.28
CA SER A 110 -24.71 12.65 10.51
C SER A 110 -25.73 13.77 10.23
N SER A 111 -26.94 13.43 9.83
CA SER A 111 -28.04 14.37 9.97
C SER A 111 -28.53 14.26 11.41
N GLY A 112 -27.96 15.07 12.29
CA GLY A 112 -28.45 15.19 13.64
C GLY A 112 -29.70 16.07 13.67
N LYS A 113 -30.71 15.68 14.42
CA LYS A 113 -31.85 16.53 14.82
C LYS A 113 -31.89 16.65 16.34
N TYR A 114 -32.09 17.86 16.82
CA TYR A 114 -32.45 18.08 18.21
C TYR A 114 -33.87 17.56 18.43
N ILE A 115 -34.01 16.53 19.24
CA ILE A 115 -35.32 16.01 19.69
C ILE A 115 -35.27 16.00 21.20
N ASN A 116 -36.16 16.76 21.83
CA ASN A 116 -36.30 16.88 23.30
C ASN A 116 -34.97 17.20 23.99
N GLU A 117 -34.31 18.26 23.56
CA GLU A 117 -33.02 18.76 24.09
C GLU A 117 -31.83 17.79 23.99
N LYS A 118 -32.02 16.64 23.36
CA LYS A 118 -30.93 15.68 23.06
C LYS A 118 -30.63 15.66 21.56
N TYR A 119 -29.36 15.80 21.23
CA TYR A 119 -28.92 15.66 19.86
C TYR A 119 -28.89 14.17 19.48
N THR A 120 -29.81 13.77 18.60
CA THR A 120 -29.92 12.37 18.15
C THR A 120 -29.32 12.25 16.76
N TYR A 121 -28.23 11.49 16.65
CA TYR A 121 -27.62 11.18 15.37
C TYR A 121 -28.42 10.08 14.68
N LYS A 122 -28.91 10.36 13.48
CA LYS A 122 -29.46 9.34 12.60
C LYS A 122 -28.41 9.03 11.53
N TYR A 123 -27.69 7.95 11.72
CA TYR A 123 -26.74 7.47 10.74
C TYR A 123 -27.50 6.95 9.53
N ARG A 124 -27.41 7.63 8.41
CA ARG A 124 -27.94 7.16 7.14
C ARG A 124 -26.77 6.69 6.29
N ARG A 125 -26.77 5.42 5.90
CA ARG A 125 -25.86 4.88 4.90
C ARG A 125 -26.11 5.65 3.60
N SER A 126 -25.16 6.48 3.19
CA SER A 126 -25.26 7.21 1.93
C SER A 126 -25.09 6.23 0.77
N ARG A 127 -25.99 6.27 -0.21
CA ARG A 127 -25.82 5.55 -1.47
C ARG A 127 -24.91 6.31 -2.45
N ILE A 128 -24.52 7.51 -2.10
CA ILE A 128 -23.68 8.36 -2.94
C ILE A 128 -22.23 8.09 -2.52
N ILE A 129 -21.49 7.45 -3.40
CA ILE A 129 -20.05 7.36 -3.32
C ILE A 129 -19.50 8.78 -3.52
N LYS A 130 -19.26 9.49 -2.45
CA LYS A 130 -18.41 10.66 -2.50
C LYS A 130 -16.98 10.14 -2.35
N SER A 131 -16.21 10.24 -3.38
CA SER A 131 -14.76 10.21 -3.25
C SER A 131 -14.40 11.39 -2.35
N VAL A 132 -14.18 11.12 -1.11
CA VAL A 132 -13.53 12.07 -0.23
C VAL A 132 -12.07 11.81 -0.44
N GLY A 133 -11.27 12.85 -0.53
CA GLY A 133 -9.86 12.83 -0.85
C GLY A 133 -8.95 12.04 0.11
N ASP A 134 -9.42 10.86 0.50
CA ASP A 134 -8.70 9.88 1.31
C ASP A 134 -8.55 8.64 0.43
N ASP A 135 -7.45 8.59 -0.29
CA ASP A 135 -7.13 7.48 -1.19
C ASP A 135 -6.70 6.21 -0.43
N CYS A 136 -6.70 6.27 0.90
CA CYS A 136 -6.22 5.22 1.80
C CYS A 136 -7.33 4.71 2.74
N PRO A 137 -8.42 4.11 2.22
CA PRO A 137 -9.61 3.81 3.02
C PRO A 137 -9.51 2.57 3.90
N LEU A 138 -8.53 1.69 3.72
CA LEU A 138 -8.38 0.44 4.47
C LEU A 138 -7.65 0.64 5.78
N THR A 139 -6.43 1.16 5.72
CA THR A 139 -5.53 1.29 6.86
C THR A 139 -5.19 2.74 7.20
N GLY A 140 -5.38 3.65 6.25
CA GLY A 140 -4.89 5.03 6.30
C GLY A 140 -3.49 5.20 5.73
N MET A 141 -2.85 4.11 5.30
CA MET A 141 -1.55 4.14 4.64
C MET A 141 -1.72 4.40 3.14
N CYS A 142 -0.83 5.17 2.54
CA CYS A 142 -0.90 5.51 1.12
C CYS A 142 -0.85 4.29 0.18
N TYR A 143 -0.34 3.18 0.66
CA TYR A 143 -0.25 1.91 -0.08
C TYR A 143 -1.60 1.24 -0.35
N ASP A 144 -2.64 1.59 0.40
CA ASP A 144 -4.02 1.14 0.14
C ASP A 144 -4.48 1.52 -1.27
N PHE A 145 -4.04 2.68 -1.76
CA PHE A 145 -4.39 3.18 -3.09
C PHE A 145 -4.02 2.17 -4.19
N TYR A 146 -2.81 1.65 -4.17
CA TYR A 146 -2.31 0.74 -5.20
C TYR A 146 -3.03 -0.60 -5.21
N LEU A 147 -3.47 -1.08 -4.04
CA LEU A 147 -4.30 -2.28 -3.93
C LEU A 147 -5.74 -2.06 -4.43
N LEU A 148 -6.26 -0.86 -4.30
CA LEU A 148 -7.67 -0.57 -4.55
C LEU A 148 -7.93 0.08 -5.90
N GLU A 149 -6.95 0.73 -6.51
CA GLU A 149 -7.11 1.41 -7.80
C GLU A 149 -7.65 0.50 -8.90
N PRO A 150 -7.16 -0.74 -9.12
CA PRO A 150 -7.72 -1.62 -10.13
C PRO A 150 -9.19 -1.98 -9.86
N ILE A 151 -9.58 -2.20 -8.60
CA ILE A 151 -10.98 -2.47 -8.23
C ILE A 151 -11.86 -1.25 -8.49
N ILE A 152 -11.41 -0.07 -8.12
CA ILE A 152 -12.14 1.19 -8.35
C ILE A 152 -12.29 1.46 -9.85
N LYS A 153 -11.24 1.22 -10.62
CA LYS A 153 -11.24 1.33 -12.08
C LYS A 153 -12.21 0.35 -12.71
N TYR A 154 -12.13 -0.93 -12.34
CA TYR A 154 -13.07 -1.96 -12.77
C TYR A 154 -14.52 -1.54 -12.46
N TYR A 155 -14.81 -1.14 -11.23
CA TYR A 155 -16.14 -0.74 -10.81
C TYR A 155 -16.72 0.41 -11.64
N LYS A 156 -15.88 1.39 -12.01
CA LYS A 156 -16.30 2.54 -12.82
C LYS A 156 -16.52 2.19 -14.30
N THR A 157 -15.78 1.21 -14.81
CA THR A 157 -15.71 0.92 -16.25
C THR A 157 -15.97 -0.56 -16.60
N TRP A 158 -16.68 -1.30 -15.74
CA TRP A 158 -16.85 -2.74 -15.86
C TRP A 158 -17.39 -3.20 -17.24
N CYS A 159 -18.23 -2.39 -17.89
CA CYS A 159 -18.76 -2.68 -19.23
C CYS A 159 -17.68 -2.70 -20.34
N SER A 160 -16.50 -2.16 -20.08
CA SER A 160 -15.37 -2.17 -21.03
C SER A 160 -14.47 -3.40 -20.90
N TYR A 161 -14.68 -4.21 -19.86
CA TYR A 161 -13.93 -5.44 -19.65
C TYR A 161 -14.56 -6.61 -20.42
N PRO A 162 -13.76 -7.57 -20.87
CA PRO A 162 -14.27 -8.80 -21.49
C PRO A 162 -15.20 -9.57 -20.54
N ASP A 163 -16.19 -10.28 -21.10
CA ASP A 163 -17.14 -11.07 -20.28
C ASP A 163 -16.46 -12.19 -19.48
N ASN A 164 -15.30 -12.67 -19.92
CA ASN A 164 -14.49 -13.69 -19.25
C ASN A 164 -13.47 -13.11 -18.26
N PHE A 165 -13.40 -11.79 -18.11
CA PHE A 165 -12.54 -11.18 -17.09
C PHE A 165 -13.02 -11.58 -15.70
N SER A 166 -12.14 -12.23 -14.95
CA SER A 166 -12.47 -12.89 -13.68
C SER A 166 -12.08 -12.05 -12.46
N LEU A 167 -12.55 -12.47 -11.28
CA LEU A 167 -12.08 -11.91 -10.02
C LEU A 167 -10.57 -12.18 -9.85
N THR A 168 -10.08 -13.32 -10.31
CA THR A 168 -8.65 -13.66 -10.24
C THR A 168 -7.82 -12.65 -11.03
N ASP A 169 -8.22 -12.32 -12.26
CA ASP A 169 -7.52 -11.32 -13.07
C ASP A 169 -7.50 -9.94 -12.38
N LEU A 170 -8.62 -9.57 -11.75
CA LEU A 170 -8.72 -8.30 -11.03
C LEU A 170 -7.83 -8.26 -9.79
N ILE A 171 -7.82 -9.33 -9.00
CA ILE A 171 -7.00 -9.42 -7.78
C ILE A 171 -5.51 -9.48 -8.14
N GLU A 172 -5.15 -10.20 -9.22
CA GLU A 172 -3.79 -10.21 -9.74
C GLU A 172 -3.31 -8.80 -10.10
N GLN A 173 -4.14 -8.01 -10.79
CA GLN A 173 -3.83 -6.60 -11.07
C GLN A 173 -3.65 -5.76 -9.80
N CYS A 174 -4.40 -6.04 -8.73
CA CYS A 174 -4.25 -5.35 -7.46
C CYS A 174 -2.89 -5.66 -6.80
N TYR A 175 -2.53 -6.93 -6.74
CA TYR A 175 -1.24 -7.34 -6.21
C TYR A 175 -0.09 -6.82 -7.07
N ASP A 176 -0.21 -6.90 -8.39
CA ASP A 176 0.81 -6.39 -9.31
C ASP A 176 1.05 -4.89 -9.11
N SER A 177 -0.01 -4.09 -9.09
CA SER A 177 0.07 -2.64 -8.82
C SER A 177 0.75 -2.33 -7.49
N PHE A 178 0.42 -3.09 -6.45
CA PHE A 178 0.98 -2.93 -5.12
C PHE A 178 2.47 -3.30 -5.04
N PHE A 179 2.84 -4.47 -5.52
CA PHE A 179 4.24 -4.91 -5.49
C PHE A 179 5.12 -4.10 -6.43
N LYS A 180 4.56 -3.62 -7.54
CA LYS A 180 5.23 -2.67 -8.41
C LYS A 180 5.56 -1.36 -7.70
N CYS A 181 4.58 -0.78 -7.00
CA CYS A 181 4.82 0.43 -6.19
C CYS A 181 5.90 0.19 -5.14
N TRP A 182 5.85 -0.96 -4.45
CA TRP A 182 6.86 -1.30 -3.45
C TRP A 182 8.25 -1.46 -4.06
N HIS A 183 8.35 -2.03 -5.26
CA HIS A 183 9.60 -2.12 -6.01
C HIS A 183 10.11 -0.74 -6.47
N GLU A 184 9.22 0.14 -6.94
CA GLU A 184 9.56 1.50 -7.34
C GLU A 184 10.14 2.34 -6.17
N GLU A 185 9.73 2.07 -4.93
CA GLU A 185 10.34 2.67 -3.73
C GLU A 185 11.80 2.21 -3.55
N TYR A 186 12.11 0.92 -3.77
CA TYR A 186 13.48 0.45 -3.77
C TYR A 186 14.33 1.15 -4.85
N GLU A 187 13.77 1.30 -6.05
CA GLU A 187 14.45 2.00 -7.14
C GLU A 187 14.68 3.48 -6.82
N TYR A 188 13.70 4.14 -6.19
CA TYR A 188 13.82 5.52 -5.76
C TYR A 188 14.99 5.70 -4.79
N TRP A 189 15.01 4.96 -3.69
CA TRP A 189 16.07 5.06 -2.69
C TRP A 189 17.45 4.62 -3.20
N ALA A 190 17.49 3.73 -4.17
CA ALA A 190 18.76 3.30 -4.78
C ALA A 190 19.33 4.31 -5.79
N ASN A 191 18.49 5.10 -6.47
CA ASN A 191 18.92 5.91 -7.62
C ASN A 191 18.83 7.43 -7.39
N ASP A 192 18.04 7.92 -6.44
CA ASP A 192 17.91 9.35 -6.18
C ASP A 192 18.98 9.84 -5.21
N GLU A 193 20.01 10.47 -5.76
CA GLU A 193 21.10 11.05 -4.96
C GLU A 193 20.64 12.17 -4.03
N ASN A 194 19.57 12.91 -4.39
CA ASN A 194 19.06 13.99 -3.55
C ASN A 194 18.36 13.42 -2.33
N ALA A 195 17.57 12.35 -2.51
CA ALA A 195 16.93 11.65 -1.40
C ALA A 195 17.96 11.07 -0.41
N ILE A 196 19.01 10.46 -0.93
CA ILE A 196 20.13 9.95 -0.11
C ILE A 196 20.84 11.10 0.62
N ARG A 197 21.05 12.21 -0.07
CA ARG A 197 21.68 13.40 0.52
C ARG A 197 20.82 14.00 1.64
N GLU A 198 19.51 14.11 1.42
CA GLU A 198 18.56 14.56 2.45
C GLU A 198 18.57 13.65 3.67
N GLU A 199 18.62 12.34 3.47
CA GLU A 199 18.71 11.38 4.58
C GLU A 199 20.04 11.48 5.34
N LEU A 200 21.15 11.75 4.66
CA LEU A 200 22.43 12.01 5.30
C LEU A 200 22.45 13.30 6.14
N HIS A 201 21.52 14.23 5.92
CA HIS A 201 21.34 15.42 6.74
C HIS A 201 20.35 15.20 7.90
N ASN A 202 19.59 14.12 7.87
CA ASN A 202 18.55 13.82 8.84
C ASN A 202 18.93 12.67 9.77
N ASN A 203 18.16 12.57 10.87
CA ASN A 203 18.16 11.41 11.76
C ASN A 203 19.56 11.05 12.31
N GLN A 204 19.91 9.78 12.21
CA GLN A 204 21.13 9.22 12.76
C GLN A 204 22.41 9.67 12.05
N TYR A 205 22.29 10.35 10.92
CA TYR A 205 23.43 10.83 10.15
C TYR A 205 23.77 12.30 10.44
N GLU A 206 22.84 13.10 10.95
CA GLU A 206 23.01 14.55 11.21
C GLU A 206 24.21 14.84 12.12
N ASP A 207 24.40 14.05 13.17
CA ASP A 207 25.48 14.22 14.14
C ASP A 207 26.81 13.54 13.73
N ARG A 208 26.86 12.91 12.55
CA ARG A 208 28.09 12.24 12.11
C ARG A 208 29.17 13.25 11.74
N LEU A 209 30.32 13.08 12.35
CA LEU A 209 31.53 13.81 11.98
C LEU A 209 32.35 12.98 10.99
N TYR A 210 32.99 13.65 10.06
CA TYR A 210 33.81 13.03 9.04
C TYR A 210 35.21 13.62 9.03
N TYR A 211 36.18 12.80 8.71
CA TYR A 211 37.49 13.28 8.27
C TYR A 211 37.35 13.88 6.86
N MET A 212 38.34 14.72 6.48
CA MET A 212 38.39 15.34 5.14
C MET A 212 38.41 14.34 3.98
N ASP A 213 38.78 13.09 4.25
CA ASP A 213 38.80 11.97 3.30
C ASP A 213 37.49 11.16 3.33
N GLY A 214 36.44 11.65 4.02
CA GLY A 214 35.13 11.01 4.06
C GLY A 214 34.97 9.84 5.02
N ARG A 215 36.00 9.45 5.76
CA ARG A 215 35.89 8.45 6.81
C ARG A 215 35.11 9.01 7.99
N VAL A 216 34.23 8.18 8.59
CA VAL A 216 33.48 8.58 9.79
C VAL A 216 34.43 8.72 10.96
N TYR A 217 34.35 9.84 11.65
CA TYR A 217 35.09 10.06 12.88
C TYR A 217 34.47 9.24 14.03
N SER A 218 35.30 8.46 14.70
CA SER A 218 34.88 7.59 15.81
C SER A 218 35.60 7.88 17.14
N GLY A 219 36.33 9.00 17.20
CA GLY A 219 37.05 9.43 18.39
C GLY A 219 36.17 10.14 19.41
N PRO A 220 36.70 10.48 20.60
CA PRO A 220 36.00 11.31 21.57
C PRO A 220 35.77 12.72 21.01
N LEU A 221 34.60 13.32 21.28
CA LEU A 221 34.24 14.67 20.78
C LEU A 221 35.17 15.77 21.29
N ASP A 222 35.81 15.55 22.44
CA ASP A 222 36.76 16.50 23.05
C ASP A 222 38.03 16.71 22.22
N ASP A 223 38.32 15.81 21.27
CA ASP A 223 39.48 15.91 20.38
C ASP A 223 39.21 16.74 19.10
N VAL A 224 37.99 17.23 18.92
CA VAL A 224 37.52 17.94 17.68
C VAL A 224 37.42 19.45 17.88
N ALA A 225 37.74 19.97 19.05
CA ALA A 225 37.65 21.40 19.41
C ALA A 225 38.90 22.19 18.99
#